data_e67bc95353e3c59ab689bfe9cfb39bec
#
_entry.id   e67bc95353e3c59ab689bfe9cfb39bec
#
_cell.length_a   1.000
_cell.length_b   1.000
_cell.length_c   1.000
_cell.angle_alpha   90.00
_cell.angle_beta   90.00
_cell.angle_gamma   90.00
#
_symmetry.space_group_name_H-M   'P 1'
#
loop_
_entity.id
_entity.type
_entity.pdbx_description
1 polymer ?
#
loop_
_entity_poly.entity_id
_entity_poly.type
_entity_poly.pdbx_seq_one_letter_code
_entity_poly.pdbx_strand_id
1 'polypeptide(L)'
;MPMGAKVLILGSLPSGASREAGFYYMHPSNRFYAVLAGLWKEEVPQGIGERKKFLTRHHIALYDAIESCEIVGSSDSSIRHVVAAKNTIEKIQKEHFLPVFTTGKKAHSIYRKYIGNDDIVLPSPSAANASCSLSELIRNYQVLLPFLEEENKKCYLNLGFTPVLGC
;
A
#
# COMPACT_ATOMS: atom_id res chain seq x y z
N MET A 1 2.61 -13.91 -1.97
CA MET A 1 3.55 -12.85 -1.60
C MET A 1 4.85 -13.02 -2.39
N PRO A 2 5.55 -11.94 -2.77
CA PRO A 2 6.90 -12.05 -3.33
C PRO A 2 7.86 -12.65 -2.31
N MET A 3 8.74 -13.54 -2.76
CA MET A 3 9.82 -14.03 -1.90
C MET A 3 10.75 -12.87 -1.51
N GLY A 4 11.13 -12.81 -0.24
CA GLY A 4 12.02 -11.77 0.27
C GLY A 4 11.38 -10.38 0.39
N ALA A 5 10.04 -10.29 0.52
CA ALA A 5 9.37 -9.03 0.79
C ALA A 5 9.93 -8.39 2.08
N LYS A 6 10.12 -7.08 2.06
CA LYS A 6 10.65 -6.27 3.17
C LYS A 6 9.62 -5.31 3.74
N VAL A 7 8.58 -4.99 2.98
CA VAL A 7 7.46 -4.15 3.42
C VAL A 7 6.13 -4.75 2.97
N LEU A 8 5.06 -4.48 3.70
CA LEU A 8 3.69 -4.78 3.33
C LEU A 8 2.92 -3.48 3.12
N ILE A 9 2.43 -3.25 1.90
CA ILE A 9 1.59 -2.09 1.59
C ILE A 9 0.14 -2.54 1.46
N LEU A 10 -0.74 -1.91 2.23
CA LEU A 10 -2.17 -2.21 2.29
C LEU A 10 -2.98 -1.15 1.56
N GLY A 11 -3.76 -1.57 0.56
CA GLY A 11 -4.90 -0.82 0.06
C GLY A 11 -6.12 -0.96 0.98
N SER A 12 -7.20 -0.23 0.69
CA SER A 12 -8.46 -0.40 1.43
C SER A 12 -9.28 -1.56 0.88
N LEU A 13 -9.58 -1.50 -0.42
CA LEU A 13 -10.41 -2.45 -1.14
C LEU A 13 -10.01 -2.40 -2.62
N PRO A 14 -9.95 -3.54 -3.33
CA PRO A 14 -9.66 -3.53 -4.74
C PRO A 14 -10.77 -2.82 -5.54
N SER A 15 -10.38 -1.96 -6.48
CA SER A 15 -11.30 -1.34 -7.44
C SER A 15 -11.98 -2.38 -8.32
N GLY A 16 -13.05 -2.00 -9.04
CA GLY A 16 -13.69 -2.88 -10.02
C GLY A 16 -12.67 -3.46 -11.01
N ALA A 17 -11.82 -2.61 -11.60
CA ALA A 17 -10.77 -3.02 -12.52
C ALA A 17 -9.74 -3.94 -11.85
N SER A 18 -9.42 -3.73 -10.57
CA SER A 18 -8.51 -4.61 -9.83
C SER A 18 -9.13 -5.99 -9.56
N ARG A 19 -10.43 -6.04 -9.25
CA ARG A 19 -11.16 -7.32 -9.07
C ARG A 19 -11.24 -8.11 -10.37
N GLU A 20 -11.58 -7.44 -11.47
CA GLU A 20 -11.66 -8.05 -12.79
C GLU A 20 -10.30 -8.59 -13.27
N ALA A 21 -9.24 -7.83 -13.06
CA ALA A 21 -7.89 -8.22 -13.41
C ALA A 21 -7.26 -9.24 -12.43
N GLY A 22 -7.83 -9.44 -11.25
CA GLY A 22 -7.26 -10.27 -10.19
C GLY A 22 -5.91 -9.77 -9.67
N PHE A 23 -5.69 -8.43 -9.69
CA PHE A 23 -4.44 -7.84 -9.25
C PHE A 23 -4.62 -6.42 -8.68
N TYR A 24 -3.64 -5.96 -7.89
CA TYR A 24 -3.72 -4.70 -7.14
C TYR A 24 -3.51 -3.45 -8.00
N TYR A 25 -4.22 -2.36 -7.68
CA TYR A 25 -4.06 -1.03 -8.26
C TYR A 25 -4.17 -1.00 -9.80
N MET A 26 -5.12 -1.79 -10.37
CA MET A 26 -5.29 -1.93 -11.83
C MET A 26 -6.15 -0.85 -12.48
N HIS A 27 -6.80 0.03 -11.69
CA HIS A 27 -7.59 1.10 -12.28
C HIS A 27 -6.69 2.03 -13.14
N PRO A 28 -7.07 2.37 -14.41
CA PRO A 28 -6.21 3.11 -15.33
C PRO A 28 -5.70 4.45 -14.80
N SER A 29 -6.51 5.15 -14.02
CA SER A 29 -6.13 6.45 -13.43
C SER A 29 -5.44 6.31 -12.05
N ASN A 30 -5.18 5.11 -11.56
CA ASN A 30 -4.46 4.93 -10.31
C ASN A 30 -2.97 5.17 -10.51
N ARG A 31 -2.38 6.01 -9.67
CA ARG A 31 -0.99 6.45 -9.79
C ARG A 31 0.01 5.58 -9.03
N PHE A 32 -0.42 4.48 -8.39
CA PHE A 32 0.43 3.66 -7.51
C PHE A 32 1.74 3.22 -8.19
N TYR A 33 1.66 2.59 -9.35
CA TYR A 33 2.86 2.13 -10.06
C TYR A 33 3.70 3.28 -10.61
N ALA A 34 3.09 4.40 -11.02
CA ALA A 34 3.84 5.60 -11.41
C ALA A 34 4.58 6.22 -10.23
N VAL A 35 3.98 6.22 -9.04
CA VAL A 35 4.63 6.66 -7.79
C VAL A 35 5.81 5.78 -7.44
N LEU A 36 5.61 4.46 -7.45
CA LEU A 36 6.70 3.52 -7.14
C LEU A 36 7.85 3.62 -8.16
N ALA A 37 7.53 3.62 -9.46
CA ALA A 37 8.54 3.77 -10.52
C ALA A 37 9.34 5.07 -10.37
N GLY A 38 8.67 6.16 -9.95
CA GLY A 38 9.31 7.45 -9.67
C GLY A 38 10.33 7.41 -8.54
N LEU A 39 10.21 6.50 -7.55
CA LEU A 39 11.18 6.36 -6.47
C LEU A 39 12.57 5.96 -6.98
N TRP A 40 12.62 5.08 -7.99
CA TRP A 40 13.86 4.57 -8.58
C TRP A 40 14.15 5.14 -9.97
N LYS A 41 13.33 6.10 -10.45
CA LYS A 41 13.43 6.68 -11.80
C LYS A 41 13.39 5.63 -12.90
N GLU A 42 12.55 4.61 -12.71
CA GLU A 42 12.31 3.53 -13.66
C GLU A 42 11.07 3.79 -14.51
N GLU A 43 10.92 3.04 -15.58
CA GLU A 43 9.69 3.03 -16.37
C GLU A 43 8.54 2.41 -15.60
N VAL A 44 7.33 2.94 -15.82
CA VAL A 44 6.11 2.44 -15.17
C VAL A 44 5.77 1.05 -15.71
N PRO A 45 5.73 0.01 -14.87
CA PRO A 45 5.50 -1.35 -15.32
C PRO A 45 4.10 -1.51 -15.92
N GLN A 46 4.03 -2.12 -17.11
CA GLN A 46 2.79 -2.35 -17.85
C GLN A 46 2.30 -3.79 -17.67
N GLY A 47 0.99 -3.92 -17.46
CA GLY A 47 0.40 -5.24 -17.28
C GLY A 47 0.83 -5.98 -16.00
N ILE A 48 0.16 -7.08 -15.71
CA ILE A 48 0.34 -7.83 -14.45
C ILE A 48 1.73 -8.46 -14.35
N GLY A 49 2.27 -8.98 -15.45
CA GLY A 49 3.56 -9.66 -15.47
C GLY A 49 4.72 -8.75 -15.07
N GLU A 50 4.78 -7.55 -15.65
CA GLU A 50 5.82 -6.56 -15.31
C GLU A 50 5.63 -6.01 -13.89
N ARG A 51 4.38 -5.75 -13.47
CA ARG A 51 4.07 -5.30 -12.10
C ARG A 51 4.50 -6.31 -11.05
N LYS A 52 4.27 -7.60 -11.28
CA LYS A 52 4.76 -8.67 -10.40
C LYS A 52 6.29 -8.69 -10.32
N LYS A 53 6.98 -8.61 -11.46
CA LYS A 53 8.46 -8.55 -11.51
C LYS A 53 8.99 -7.32 -10.79
N PHE A 54 8.37 -6.15 -11.00
CA PHE A 54 8.73 -4.90 -10.35
C PHE A 54 8.59 -5.01 -8.83
N LEU A 55 7.45 -5.45 -8.32
CA LEU A 55 7.21 -5.63 -6.89
C LEU A 55 8.17 -6.64 -6.25
N THR A 56 8.48 -7.72 -6.96
CA THR A 56 9.46 -8.73 -6.48
C THR A 56 10.87 -8.14 -6.41
N ARG A 57 11.30 -7.41 -7.45
CA ARG A 57 12.63 -6.77 -7.51
C ARG A 57 12.80 -5.75 -6.39
N HIS A 58 11.76 -5.00 -6.07
CA HIS A 58 11.78 -3.99 -5.01
C HIS A 58 11.29 -4.50 -3.65
N HIS A 59 11.14 -5.80 -3.47
CA HIS A 59 10.80 -6.43 -2.19
C HIS A 59 9.50 -5.92 -1.55
N ILE A 60 8.48 -5.59 -2.37
CA ILE A 60 7.21 -5.03 -1.91
C ILE A 60 6.12 -6.10 -1.94
N ALA A 61 5.49 -6.36 -0.80
CA ALA A 61 4.27 -7.14 -0.71
C ALA A 61 3.05 -6.22 -0.74
N LEU A 62 1.98 -6.65 -1.41
CA LEU A 62 0.70 -5.94 -1.47
C LEU A 62 -0.42 -6.80 -0.89
N TYR A 63 -1.33 -6.16 -0.19
CA TYR A 63 -2.61 -6.73 0.20
C TYR A 63 -3.67 -5.62 0.36
N ASP A 64 -4.92 -5.98 0.65
CA ASP A 64 -5.99 -5.05 1.00
C ASP A 64 -6.43 -5.24 2.45
N ALA A 65 -6.74 -4.14 3.14
CA ALA A 65 -7.16 -4.18 4.54
C ALA A 65 -8.58 -4.75 4.73
N ILE A 66 -9.40 -4.75 3.67
CA ILE A 66 -10.75 -5.31 3.64
C ILE A 66 -10.71 -6.62 2.86
N GLU A 67 -11.15 -7.71 3.50
CA GLU A 67 -11.29 -9.04 2.88
C GLU A 67 -12.58 -9.14 2.08
N SER A 68 -13.68 -8.67 2.68
CA SER A 68 -14.99 -8.61 2.02
C SER A 68 -15.85 -7.47 2.54
N CYS A 69 -16.77 -6.99 1.73
CA CYS A 69 -17.74 -5.98 2.11
C CYS A 69 -18.92 -6.00 1.13
N GLU A 70 -20.02 -5.42 1.55
CA GLU A 70 -21.16 -5.11 0.66
C GLU A 70 -20.96 -3.70 0.09
N ILE A 71 -21.11 -3.58 -1.24
CA ILE A 71 -21.06 -2.29 -1.93
C ILE A 71 -22.46 -1.98 -2.46
N VAL A 72 -23.07 -0.90 -1.93
CA VAL A 72 -24.36 -0.41 -2.40
C VAL A 72 -24.12 0.82 -3.27
N GLY A 73 -24.03 0.63 -4.60
CA GLY A 73 -23.69 1.69 -5.55
C GLY A 73 -22.21 1.71 -5.95
N SER A 74 -21.75 2.81 -6.55
CA SER A 74 -20.41 2.92 -7.16
C SER A 74 -19.37 3.68 -6.35
N SER A 75 -19.72 4.22 -5.18
CA SER A 75 -18.80 5.04 -4.38
C SER A 75 -18.24 4.32 -3.16
N ASP A 76 -17.03 4.68 -2.76
CA ASP A 76 -16.37 4.16 -1.55
C ASP A 76 -17.13 4.48 -0.24
N SER A 77 -18.03 5.48 -0.26
CA SER A 77 -18.90 5.83 0.87
C SER A 77 -20.06 4.85 1.08
N SER A 78 -20.32 3.98 0.10
CA SER A 78 -21.42 3.02 0.11
C SER A 78 -21.04 1.62 0.62
N ILE A 79 -19.85 1.47 1.18
CA ILE A 79 -19.36 0.20 1.71
C ILE A 79 -20.00 -0.09 3.07
N ARG A 80 -20.65 -1.26 3.19
CA ARG A 80 -21.28 -1.76 4.41
C ARG A 80 -20.75 -3.17 4.74
N HIS A 81 -20.98 -3.61 5.97
CA HIS A 81 -20.61 -4.97 6.44
C HIS A 81 -19.14 -5.31 6.14
N VAL A 82 -18.23 -4.43 6.54
CA VAL A 82 -16.79 -4.58 6.32
C VAL A 82 -16.26 -5.75 7.14
N VAL A 83 -15.69 -6.74 6.48
CA VAL A 83 -14.85 -7.77 7.09
C VAL A 83 -13.40 -7.41 6.81
N ALA A 84 -12.65 -7.09 7.85
CA ALA A 84 -11.23 -6.79 7.72
C ALA A 84 -10.42 -8.06 7.47
N ALA A 85 -9.36 -7.96 6.68
CA ALA A 85 -8.45 -9.07 6.37
C ALA A 85 -7.49 -9.42 7.54
N LYS A 86 -8.00 -9.35 8.77
CA LYS A 86 -7.23 -9.50 10.00
C LYS A 86 -6.43 -10.80 10.03
N ASN A 87 -7.10 -11.92 9.85
CA ASN A 87 -6.45 -13.24 9.97
C ASN A 87 -5.32 -13.42 8.95
N THR A 88 -5.54 -12.96 7.71
CA THR A 88 -4.53 -13.04 6.64
C THR A 88 -3.34 -12.15 6.94
N ILE A 89 -3.59 -10.90 7.36
CA ILE A 89 -2.52 -9.93 7.66
C ILE A 89 -1.74 -10.37 8.91
N GLU A 90 -2.41 -10.83 9.96
CA GLU A 90 -1.74 -11.38 11.15
C GLU A 90 -0.87 -12.60 10.82
N LYS A 91 -1.33 -13.47 9.91
CA LYS A 91 -0.52 -14.61 9.44
C LYS A 91 0.73 -14.12 8.72
N ILE A 92 0.59 -13.18 7.79
CA ILE A 92 1.72 -12.56 7.09
C ILE A 92 2.71 -11.97 8.11
N GLN A 93 2.22 -11.25 9.09
CA GLN A 93 3.07 -10.62 10.11
C GLN A 93 3.77 -11.64 11.00
N LYS A 94 3.12 -12.71 11.40
CA LYS A 94 3.74 -13.81 12.17
C LYS A 94 4.87 -14.50 11.41
N GLU A 95 4.71 -14.66 10.10
CA GLU A 95 5.69 -15.36 9.26
C GLU A 95 6.86 -14.46 8.83
N HIS A 96 6.64 -13.16 8.63
CA HIS A 96 7.59 -12.28 7.94
C HIS A 96 8.00 -11.01 8.70
N PHE A 97 7.26 -10.58 9.72
CA PHE A 97 7.55 -9.37 10.53
C PHE A 97 7.79 -8.11 9.68
N LEU A 98 6.92 -7.87 8.70
CA LEU A 98 7.07 -6.76 7.75
C LEU A 98 6.55 -5.44 8.34
N PRO A 99 7.27 -4.32 8.17
CA PRO A 99 6.69 -2.98 8.36
C PRO A 99 5.45 -2.80 7.49
N VAL A 100 4.37 -2.29 8.10
CA VAL A 100 3.08 -2.10 7.43
C VAL A 100 2.91 -0.65 7.01
N PHE A 101 2.53 -0.46 5.75
CA PHE A 101 2.18 0.83 5.19
C PHE A 101 0.74 0.79 4.70
N THR A 102 -0.06 1.81 5.00
CA THR A 102 -1.45 1.92 4.52
C THR A 102 -1.59 3.05 3.52
N THR A 103 -2.28 2.84 2.40
CA THR A 103 -2.49 3.85 1.36
C THR A 103 -3.82 4.56 1.56
N GLY A 104 -3.75 5.77 2.14
CA GLY A 104 -4.90 6.65 2.38
C GLY A 104 -5.65 6.38 3.69
N LYS A 105 -6.45 7.36 4.07
CA LYS A 105 -7.17 7.40 5.36
C LYS A 105 -8.06 6.17 5.59
N LYS A 106 -8.67 5.63 4.53
CA LYS A 106 -9.59 4.49 4.65
C LYS A 106 -8.86 3.21 5.02
N ALA A 107 -7.77 2.87 4.30
CA ALA A 107 -6.96 1.71 4.64
C ALA A 107 -6.41 1.81 6.06
N HIS A 108 -5.90 2.98 6.44
CA HIS A 108 -5.45 3.30 7.80
C HIS A 108 -6.54 3.07 8.85
N SER A 109 -7.74 3.64 8.65
CA SER A 109 -8.84 3.49 9.60
C SER A 109 -9.25 2.04 9.82
N ILE A 110 -9.29 1.23 8.76
CA ILE A 110 -9.61 -0.20 8.84
C ILE A 110 -8.49 -0.94 9.58
N TYR A 111 -7.23 -0.67 9.23
CA TYR A 111 -6.09 -1.29 9.89
C TYR A 111 -6.11 -1.00 11.39
N ARG A 112 -6.20 0.27 11.77
CA ARG A 112 -6.23 0.72 13.18
C ARG A 112 -7.41 0.18 13.97
N LYS A 113 -8.56 0.03 13.34
CA LYS A 113 -9.78 -0.44 14.03
C LYS A 113 -9.79 -1.95 14.27
N TYR A 114 -9.24 -2.74 13.34
CA TYR A 114 -9.48 -4.18 13.32
C TYR A 114 -8.23 -5.05 13.34
N ILE A 115 -7.05 -4.52 12.97
CA ILE A 115 -5.86 -5.33 12.70
C ILE A 115 -4.69 -5.00 13.62
N GLY A 116 -4.24 -3.74 13.62
CA GLY A 116 -3.04 -3.31 14.36
C GLY A 116 -2.98 -1.81 14.59
N ASN A 117 -1.87 -1.33 15.11
CA ASN A 117 -1.70 0.10 15.45
C ASN A 117 -0.31 0.65 15.10
N ASP A 118 0.45 -0.05 14.29
CA ASP A 118 1.86 0.19 13.98
C ASP A 118 2.11 0.53 12.51
N ASP A 119 1.04 0.89 11.75
CA ASP A 119 1.16 1.24 10.35
C ASP A 119 1.71 2.66 10.12
N ILE A 120 2.43 2.81 9.01
CA ILE A 120 2.84 4.10 8.47
C ILE A 120 1.87 4.50 7.35
N VAL A 121 1.28 5.69 7.46
CA VAL A 121 0.26 6.15 6.51
C VAL A 121 0.91 6.82 5.31
N LEU A 122 0.61 6.32 4.12
CA LEU A 122 0.95 6.94 2.84
C LEU A 122 -0.28 7.65 2.25
N PRO A 123 -0.13 8.77 1.55
CA PRO A 123 -1.24 9.39 0.85
C PRO A 123 -1.79 8.44 -0.22
N SER A 124 -3.11 8.49 -0.44
CA SER A 124 -3.77 7.63 -1.42
C SER A 124 -3.28 7.91 -2.85
N PRO A 125 -2.88 6.88 -3.61
CA PRO A 125 -2.49 7.02 -5.01
C PRO A 125 -3.68 7.10 -5.97
N SER A 126 -4.91 6.98 -5.44
CA SER A 126 -6.15 7.09 -6.23
C SER A 126 -6.27 8.45 -6.90
N ALA A 127 -6.84 8.49 -8.10
CA ALA A 127 -7.19 9.74 -8.78
C ALA A 127 -8.19 10.60 -7.98
N ALA A 128 -8.99 9.99 -7.11
CA ALA A 128 -9.88 10.72 -6.20
C ALA A 128 -9.11 11.63 -5.21
N ASN A 129 -7.83 11.36 -4.96
CA ASN A 129 -6.93 12.24 -4.21
C ASN A 129 -6.32 13.30 -5.15
N ALA A 130 -7.17 14.14 -5.74
CA ALA A 130 -6.75 15.12 -6.74
C ALA A 130 -5.89 16.27 -6.18
N SER A 131 -5.96 16.52 -4.88
CA SER A 131 -5.17 17.57 -4.21
C SER A 131 -3.69 17.24 -4.09
N CYS A 132 -3.28 15.99 -4.27
CA CYS A 132 -1.91 15.55 -4.18
C CYS A 132 -1.36 15.24 -5.59
N SER A 133 -0.37 15.98 -6.04
CA SER A 133 0.30 15.78 -7.33
C SER A 133 1.13 14.48 -7.34
N LEU A 134 1.52 14.00 -8.54
CA LEU A 134 2.38 12.83 -8.65
C LEU A 134 3.74 13.05 -7.95
N SER A 135 4.32 14.23 -8.09
CA SER A 135 5.60 14.56 -7.45
C SER A 135 5.52 14.59 -5.92
N GLU A 136 4.40 15.06 -5.37
CA GLU A 136 4.14 15.02 -3.93
C GLU A 136 3.94 13.59 -3.43
N LEU A 137 3.21 12.75 -4.19
CA LEU A 137 3.08 11.33 -3.88
C LEU A 137 4.45 10.66 -3.84
N ILE A 138 5.28 10.86 -4.88
CA ILE A 138 6.64 10.28 -4.92
C ILE A 138 7.46 10.72 -3.71
N ARG A 139 7.44 12.00 -3.35
CA ARG A 139 8.14 12.53 -2.17
C ARG A 139 7.67 11.86 -0.88
N ASN A 140 6.36 11.71 -0.68
CA ASN A 140 5.82 11.06 0.52
C ASN A 140 6.14 9.56 0.57
N TYR A 141 6.23 8.89 -0.57
CA TYR A 141 6.55 7.47 -0.64
C TYR A 141 8.05 7.18 -0.46
N GLN A 142 8.92 8.18 -0.47
CA GLN A 142 10.35 8.01 -0.16
C GLN A 142 10.59 7.40 1.24
N VAL A 143 9.63 7.50 2.15
CA VAL A 143 9.67 6.84 3.46
C VAL A 143 9.79 5.31 3.36
N LEU A 144 9.47 4.71 2.22
CA LEU A 144 9.65 3.28 1.96
C LEU A 144 11.13 2.89 1.78
N LEU A 145 11.96 3.79 1.20
CA LEU A 145 13.32 3.48 0.76
C LEU A 145 14.21 2.91 1.87
N PRO A 146 14.23 3.48 3.10
CA PRO A 146 15.03 2.94 4.19
C PRO A 146 14.72 1.48 4.56
N PHE A 147 13.48 1.05 4.33
CA PHE A 147 13.06 -0.32 4.61
C PHE A 147 13.38 -1.29 3.47
N LEU A 148 13.57 -0.77 2.26
CA LEU A 148 13.79 -1.55 1.04
C LEU A 148 15.27 -1.71 0.70
N GLU A 149 16.13 -0.75 1.06
CA GLU A 149 17.56 -0.77 0.81
C GLU A 149 18.31 -1.59 1.88
N GLU A 150 19.30 -2.39 1.48
CA GLU A 150 19.96 -3.35 2.38
C GLU A 150 20.90 -2.73 3.43
N GLU A 151 21.42 -1.54 3.20
CA GLU A 151 22.49 -0.96 4.02
C GLU A 151 22.03 -0.37 5.37
N ASN A 152 20.73 -0.17 5.60
CA ASN A 152 20.24 0.64 6.73
C ASN A 152 19.58 -0.12 7.90
N LYS A 153 19.69 -1.46 7.97
CA LYS A 153 19.08 -2.22 9.09
C LYS A 153 19.62 -1.87 10.49
N LYS A 154 20.74 -1.16 10.62
CA LYS A 154 21.35 -0.83 11.92
C LYS A 154 20.99 0.55 12.47
N CYS A 155 20.41 1.46 11.69
CA CYS A 155 20.25 2.86 12.11
C CYS A 155 18.86 3.23 12.68
N TYR A 156 17.81 2.47 12.37
CA TYR A 156 16.43 2.89 12.65
C TYR A 156 15.83 2.43 13.99
N LEU A 157 16.53 1.58 14.74
CA LEU A 157 16.09 1.20 16.09
C LEU A 157 16.26 2.35 17.13
N ASN A 158 16.91 3.46 16.76
CA ASN A 158 17.21 4.58 17.68
C ASN A 158 16.59 5.93 17.31
N LEU A 159 15.77 6.04 16.28
CA LEU A 159 15.13 7.31 15.89
C LEU A 159 13.62 7.20 16.11
N GLY A 160 13.15 7.77 17.22
CA GLY A 160 11.73 8.00 17.42
C GLY A 160 11.15 8.91 16.32
N PHE A 161 10.59 8.32 15.28
CA PHE A 161 9.94 9.05 14.21
C PHE A 161 8.51 9.40 14.61
N THR A 162 8.25 10.68 14.83
CA THR A 162 6.89 11.24 14.83
C THR A 162 6.52 11.56 13.38
N PRO A 163 5.47 10.94 12.79
CA PRO A 163 5.06 11.27 11.43
C PRO A 163 4.46 12.68 11.40
N VAL A 164 5.00 13.54 10.56
CA VAL A 164 4.41 14.84 10.25
C VAL A 164 3.20 14.59 9.35
N LEU A 165 2.03 14.75 9.90
CA LEU A 165 0.75 14.79 9.18
C LEU A 165 0.68 16.11 8.40
N GLY A 166 1.02 16.09 7.14
CA GLY A 166 0.86 17.20 6.20
C GLY A 166 0.41 16.70 4.85
N CYS A 167 -0.84 17.00 4.55
CA CYS A 167 -1.73 16.93 3.38
C CYS A 167 -2.86 15.96 3.54
#